data_e6edec7b98d7847822e833ffeb2152ab
#
_entry.id   e6edec7b98d7847822e833ffeb2152ab
#
_cell.length_a   1.000
_cell.length_b   1.000
_cell.length_c   1.000
_cell.angle_alpha   90.00
_cell.angle_beta   90.00
_cell.angle_gamma   90.00
#
_symmetry.space_group_name_H-M   'P 1'
#
loop_
_entity.id
_entity.type
_entity.pdbx_description
1 polymer ?
#
loop_
_entity_poly.entity_id
_entity_poly.type
_entity_poly.pdbx_seq_one_letter_code
_entity_poly.pdbx_strand_id
1 'polypeptide(L)'
;GIIADKWLRAERAYMLCHLVCAGVLFYAASVTGPEMMFWVMLVNAMAFMPTIALSNSVSYSCLAQAGLDPVTAFPPIRVFGTVGFIVAMWAVSLLHLELSSLQLYIASGASLLLSAYALTLPKIPVAEKKATTSLASKLGLDAFVLFKNPRMAIFFLFAMMLGAVLQITNVFGNPFLHDFARNPEFADSFVVKYPSILLSVSQMAEVGFILTIPFFLKRFGIKTVMLMSMVAWTLRFGFFAYGDPSTTGFILLLLSMIVYGCAFDFFNISGSVFVEQEVDSSIRASAQGLFMTMVNGVGAWVGS
;
A
#
# COMPACT_ATOMS: atom_id res chain seq x y z
N GLY A 1 1.84 8.86 14.28
CA GLY A 1 1.36 10.18 14.39
C GLY A 1 1.41 10.74 15.81
N ILE A 2 0.30 11.19 16.35
CA ILE A 2 0.19 12.05 17.56
C ILE A 2 0.93 11.48 18.79
N ILE A 3 0.91 10.17 19.02
CA ILE A 3 1.58 9.52 20.14
C ILE A 3 3.11 9.53 19.96
N ALA A 4 3.57 9.20 18.75
CA ALA A 4 4.99 9.21 18.43
C ALA A 4 5.58 10.63 18.46
N ASP A 5 4.82 11.63 17.98
CA ASP A 5 5.28 13.03 17.95
C ASP A 5 5.33 13.69 19.34
N LYS A 6 4.65 13.10 20.34
CA LYS A 6 4.49 13.75 21.66
C LYS A 6 5.21 13.06 22.81
N TRP A 7 5.40 11.73 22.75
CA TRP A 7 5.83 10.92 23.90
C TRP A 7 6.99 9.99 23.59
N LEU A 8 7.15 9.56 22.34
CA LEU A 8 8.15 8.59 21.93
C LEU A 8 8.90 9.10 20.71
N ARG A 9 10.21 8.87 20.68
CA ARG A 9 11.00 9.08 19.46
C ARG A 9 10.55 8.12 18.38
N ALA A 10 10.60 8.57 17.11
CA ALA A 10 10.07 7.82 15.96
C ALA A 10 10.67 6.40 15.85
N GLU A 11 11.98 6.24 16.08
CA GLU A 11 12.64 4.94 16.07
C GLU A 11 12.14 4.00 17.18
N ARG A 12 11.83 4.53 18.35
CA ARG A 12 11.26 3.72 19.44
C ARG A 12 9.81 3.34 19.20
N ALA A 13 9.02 4.26 18.64
CA ALA A 13 7.65 3.98 18.23
C ALA A 13 7.63 2.89 17.15
N TYR A 14 8.53 2.97 16.17
CA TYR A 14 8.70 1.97 15.13
C TYR A 14 9.06 0.59 15.72
N MET A 15 10.04 0.54 16.62
CA MET A 15 10.42 -0.67 17.35
C MET A 15 9.23 -1.31 18.07
N LEU A 16 8.50 -0.52 18.87
CA LEU A 16 7.37 -1.04 19.65
C LEU A 16 6.24 -1.56 18.76
N CYS A 17 5.92 -0.86 17.65
CA CYS A 17 4.92 -1.33 16.69
C CYS A 17 5.30 -2.69 16.11
N HIS A 18 6.55 -2.88 15.68
CA HIS A 18 7.01 -4.16 15.16
C HIS A 18 7.11 -5.25 16.23
N LEU A 19 7.43 -4.90 17.48
CA LEU A 19 7.40 -5.87 18.59
C LEU A 19 5.97 -6.38 18.84
N VAL A 20 4.97 -5.49 18.82
CA VAL A 20 3.56 -5.88 18.92
C VAL A 20 3.15 -6.74 17.72
N CYS A 21 3.52 -6.35 16.48
CA CYS A 21 3.24 -7.16 15.29
C CYS A 21 3.85 -8.56 15.40
N ALA A 22 5.08 -8.69 15.91
CA ALA A 22 5.74 -9.99 16.08
C ALA A 22 4.92 -10.91 17.02
N GLY A 23 4.52 -10.42 18.19
CA GLY A 23 3.71 -11.20 19.13
C GLY A 23 2.33 -11.56 18.58
N VAL A 24 1.67 -10.60 17.95
CA VAL A 24 0.33 -10.79 17.38
C VAL A 24 0.34 -11.77 16.22
N LEU A 25 1.30 -11.68 15.30
CA LEU A 25 1.43 -12.61 14.16
C LEU A 25 1.82 -14.02 14.62
N PHE A 26 2.67 -14.13 15.65
CA PHE A 26 2.99 -15.42 16.25
C PHE A 26 1.74 -16.11 16.80
N TYR A 27 0.91 -15.35 17.53
CA TYR A 27 -0.36 -15.85 18.04
C TYR A 27 -1.36 -16.19 16.91
N ALA A 28 -1.46 -15.32 15.89
CA ALA A 28 -2.33 -15.51 14.74
C ALA A 28 -2.08 -16.86 14.03
N ALA A 29 -0.83 -17.31 13.96
CA ALA A 29 -0.48 -18.58 13.31
C ALA A 29 -1.10 -19.82 13.98
N SER A 30 -1.54 -19.71 15.23
CA SER A 30 -2.23 -20.76 15.99
C SER A 30 -3.76 -20.63 16.02
N VAL A 31 -4.29 -19.51 15.52
CA VAL A 31 -5.74 -19.23 15.54
C VAL A 31 -6.43 -19.96 14.40
N THR A 32 -7.49 -20.71 14.73
CA THR A 32 -8.28 -21.47 13.74
C THR A 32 -9.67 -20.87 13.51
N GLY A 33 -10.18 -20.07 14.45
CA GLY A 33 -11.53 -19.48 14.37
C GLY A 33 -11.50 -18.14 13.59
N PRO A 34 -12.42 -17.93 12.62
CA PRO A 34 -12.44 -16.71 11.81
C PRO A 34 -12.71 -15.44 12.62
N GLU A 35 -13.56 -15.50 13.63
CA GLU A 35 -13.86 -14.36 14.49
C GLU A 35 -12.65 -13.93 15.30
N MET A 36 -11.95 -14.86 15.94
CA MET A 36 -10.72 -14.57 16.68
C MET A 36 -9.63 -14.06 15.73
N MET A 37 -9.50 -14.66 14.54
CA MET A 37 -8.55 -14.19 13.51
C MET A 37 -8.82 -12.73 13.11
N PHE A 38 -10.08 -12.34 12.97
CA PHE A 38 -10.45 -10.95 12.68
C PHE A 38 -9.90 -9.98 13.75
N TRP A 39 -10.15 -10.27 15.04
CA TRP A 39 -9.67 -9.40 16.12
C TRP A 39 -8.15 -9.35 16.22
N VAL A 40 -7.51 -10.48 16.06
CA VAL A 40 -6.03 -10.57 16.06
C VAL A 40 -5.43 -9.76 14.90
N MET A 41 -5.97 -9.91 13.69
CA MET A 41 -5.51 -9.17 12.52
C MET A 41 -5.85 -7.68 12.61
N LEU A 42 -6.94 -7.30 13.26
CA LEU A 42 -7.26 -5.90 13.54
C LEU A 42 -6.19 -5.27 14.44
N VAL A 43 -5.78 -5.96 15.52
CA VAL A 43 -4.70 -5.48 16.40
C VAL A 43 -3.38 -5.37 15.62
N ASN A 44 -3.07 -6.37 14.79
CA ASN A 44 -1.91 -6.31 13.90
C ASN A 44 -1.96 -5.09 12.96
N ALA A 45 -3.08 -4.83 12.33
CA ALA A 45 -3.25 -3.69 11.43
C ALA A 45 -3.07 -2.34 12.18
N MET A 46 -3.63 -2.22 13.39
CA MET A 46 -3.47 -1.02 14.22
C MET A 46 -2.01 -0.76 14.62
N ALA A 47 -1.22 -1.81 14.80
CA ALA A 47 0.21 -1.71 15.09
C ALA A 47 1.05 -1.49 13.82
N PHE A 48 0.69 -2.16 12.71
CA PHE A 48 1.46 -2.14 11.47
C PHE A 48 1.28 -0.85 10.65
N MET A 49 0.04 -0.35 10.49
CA MET A 49 -0.23 0.82 9.63
C MET A 49 0.58 2.06 10.00
N PRO A 50 0.78 2.40 11.29
CA PRO A 50 1.66 3.51 11.65
C PRO A 50 3.12 3.32 11.22
N THR A 51 3.60 2.08 11.08
CA THR A 51 5.01 1.81 10.74
C THR A 51 5.38 2.33 9.35
N ILE A 52 4.43 2.38 8.42
CA ILE A 52 4.64 2.91 7.06
C ILE A 52 5.03 4.40 7.12
N ALA A 53 4.29 5.19 7.89
CA ALA A 53 4.61 6.60 8.07
C ALA A 53 5.87 6.82 8.91
N LEU A 54 6.07 5.99 9.95
CA LEU A 54 7.25 6.05 10.80
C LEU A 54 8.52 5.70 10.02
N SER A 55 8.51 4.68 9.16
CA SER A 55 9.66 4.32 8.33
C SER A 55 10.09 5.47 7.41
N ASN A 56 9.13 6.15 6.79
CA ASN A 56 9.40 7.33 5.96
C ASN A 56 10.01 8.46 6.81
N SER A 57 9.41 8.77 7.96
CA SER A 57 9.90 9.81 8.87
C SER A 57 11.31 9.53 9.38
N VAL A 58 11.60 8.29 9.75
CA VAL A 58 12.94 7.84 10.16
C VAL A 58 13.92 8.00 9.01
N SER A 59 13.57 7.54 7.81
CA SER A 59 14.42 7.65 6.63
C SER A 59 14.77 9.09 6.28
N TYR A 60 13.78 9.99 6.26
CA TYR A 60 14.02 11.41 6.02
C TYR A 60 14.92 12.05 7.07
N SER A 61 14.71 11.71 8.34
CA SER A 61 15.54 12.21 9.42
C SER A 61 16.98 11.71 9.34
N CYS A 62 17.20 10.44 8.99
CA CYS A 62 18.52 9.88 8.79
C CYS A 62 19.25 10.54 7.61
N LEU A 63 18.55 10.76 6.49
CA LEU A 63 19.11 11.45 5.33
C LEU A 63 19.52 12.89 5.66
N ALA A 64 18.66 13.62 6.36
CA ALA A 64 18.96 14.98 6.80
C ALA A 64 20.17 15.04 7.75
N GLN A 65 20.28 14.08 8.70
CA GLN A 65 21.46 13.96 9.59
C GLN A 65 22.75 13.62 8.82
N ALA A 66 22.63 12.87 7.72
CA ALA A 66 23.76 12.57 6.82
C ALA A 66 24.12 13.73 5.87
N GLY A 67 23.40 14.86 5.93
CA GLY A 67 23.61 16.00 5.05
C GLY A 67 23.15 15.78 3.61
N LEU A 68 22.31 14.78 3.38
CA LEU A 68 21.70 14.46 2.08
C LEU A 68 20.33 15.10 1.96
N ASP A 69 20.00 15.59 0.74
CA ASP A 69 18.66 16.08 0.46
C ASP A 69 17.66 14.92 0.39
N PRO A 70 16.67 14.86 1.31
CA PRO A 70 15.70 13.78 1.33
C PRO A 70 14.88 13.66 0.03
N VAL A 71 14.63 14.77 -0.67
CA VAL A 71 13.81 14.77 -1.90
C VAL A 71 14.49 13.97 -3.02
N THR A 72 15.80 14.09 -3.14
CA THR A 72 16.58 13.42 -4.19
C THR A 72 17.11 12.05 -3.75
N ALA A 73 17.46 11.88 -2.48
CA ALA A 73 18.09 10.67 -1.97
C ALA A 73 17.08 9.58 -1.51
N PHE A 74 15.85 9.94 -1.13
CA PHE A 74 14.86 8.98 -0.65
C PHE A 74 14.30 8.05 -1.74
N PRO A 75 13.97 8.52 -2.98
CA PRO A 75 13.35 7.66 -3.98
C PRO A 75 14.14 6.38 -4.30
N PRO A 76 15.48 6.40 -4.50
CA PRO A 76 16.25 5.17 -4.67
C PRO A 76 16.16 4.21 -3.48
N ILE A 77 16.14 4.75 -2.26
CA ILE A 77 15.99 3.93 -1.04
C ILE A 77 14.61 3.28 -0.99
N ARG A 78 13.57 4.02 -1.36
CA ARG A 78 12.18 3.51 -1.40
C ARG A 78 12.01 2.33 -2.34
N VAL A 79 12.75 2.28 -3.45
CA VAL A 79 12.75 1.15 -4.41
C VAL A 79 13.11 -0.17 -3.73
N PHE A 80 14.04 -0.17 -2.77
CA PHE A 80 14.39 -1.38 -2.01
C PHE A 80 13.18 -1.98 -1.25
N GLY A 81 12.21 -1.15 -0.85
CA GLY A 81 10.96 -1.63 -0.27
C GLY A 81 10.16 -2.47 -1.26
N THR A 82 10.03 -2.03 -2.52
CA THR A 82 9.36 -2.79 -3.59
C THR A 82 10.13 -4.06 -3.93
N VAL A 83 11.46 -3.99 -4.03
CA VAL A 83 12.31 -5.17 -4.26
C VAL A 83 12.14 -6.19 -3.13
N GLY A 84 12.19 -5.74 -1.87
CA GLY A 84 11.97 -6.62 -0.71
C GLY A 84 10.58 -7.28 -0.72
N PHE A 85 9.55 -6.53 -1.13
CA PHE A 85 8.20 -7.07 -1.28
C PHE A 85 8.14 -8.17 -2.36
N ILE A 86 8.74 -7.93 -3.54
CA ILE A 86 8.82 -8.93 -4.64
C ILE A 86 9.57 -10.19 -4.16
N VAL A 87 10.71 -10.01 -3.49
CA VAL A 87 11.49 -11.15 -2.95
C VAL A 87 10.67 -11.95 -1.94
N ALA A 88 9.91 -11.27 -1.06
CA ALA A 88 9.02 -11.93 -0.10
C ALA A 88 7.90 -12.72 -0.81
N MET A 89 7.26 -12.13 -1.83
CA MET A 89 6.25 -12.83 -2.65
C MET A 89 6.81 -14.09 -3.30
N TRP A 90 8.01 -14.00 -3.88
CA TRP A 90 8.66 -15.14 -4.53
C TRP A 90 9.05 -16.21 -3.50
N ALA A 91 9.58 -15.82 -2.36
CA ALA A 91 9.92 -16.77 -1.29
C ALA A 91 8.69 -17.52 -0.80
N VAL A 92 7.58 -16.83 -0.54
CA VAL A 92 6.31 -17.43 -0.12
C VAL A 92 5.79 -18.41 -1.18
N SER A 93 5.84 -18.03 -2.46
CA SER A 93 5.34 -18.86 -3.56
C SER A 93 6.22 -20.08 -3.82
N LEU A 94 7.55 -19.90 -3.92
CA LEU A 94 8.49 -21.00 -4.18
C LEU A 94 8.55 -22.03 -3.05
N LEU A 95 8.30 -21.59 -1.82
CA LEU A 95 8.24 -22.47 -0.66
C LEU A 95 6.82 -23.05 -0.41
N HIS A 96 5.86 -22.75 -1.30
CA HIS A 96 4.45 -23.17 -1.20
C HIS A 96 3.80 -22.82 0.15
N LEU A 97 4.10 -21.62 0.68
CA LEU A 97 3.62 -21.15 1.97
C LEU A 97 2.29 -20.37 1.90
N GLU A 98 1.77 -20.10 0.70
CA GLU A 98 0.61 -19.22 0.46
C GLU A 98 -0.66 -19.64 1.25
N LEU A 99 -0.84 -20.96 1.43
CA LEU A 99 -1.97 -21.52 2.19
C LEU A 99 -1.53 -22.06 3.57
N SER A 100 -0.31 -21.78 4.00
CA SER A 100 0.25 -22.27 5.26
C SER A 100 0.30 -21.19 6.33
N SER A 101 -0.03 -21.54 7.58
CA SER A 101 0.19 -20.66 8.73
C SER A 101 1.68 -20.33 8.98
N LEU A 102 2.60 -21.10 8.39
CA LEU A 102 4.04 -20.88 8.52
C LEU A 102 4.45 -19.49 8.00
N GLN A 103 3.76 -18.93 6.99
CA GLN A 103 3.98 -17.55 6.54
C GLN A 103 3.80 -16.52 7.67
N LEU A 104 2.87 -16.75 8.61
CA LEU A 104 2.64 -15.86 9.76
C LEU A 104 3.79 -15.94 10.78
N TYR A 105 4.35 -17.14 11.00
CA TYR A 105 5.55 -17.30 11.85
C TYR A 105 6.76 -16.60 11.22
N ILE A 106 6.95 -16.72 9.90
CA ILE A 106 8.03 -16.02 9.18
C ILE A 106 7.85 -14.51 9.28
N ALA A 107 6.63 -14.00 9.10
CA ALA A 107 6.32 -12.58 9.23
C ALA A 107 6.53 -12.08 10.68
N SER A 108 6.20 -12.91 11.68
CA SER A 108 6.50 -12.64 13.09
C SER A 108 8.01 -12.51 13.33
N GLY A 109 8.79 -13.47 12.84
CA GLY A 109 10.26 -13.44 12.92
C GLY A 109 10.86 -12.21 12.23
N ALA A 110 10.39 -11.85 11.04
CA ALA A 110 10.80 -10.64 10.34
C ALA A 110 10.46 -9.35 11.12
N SER A 111 9.27 -9.29 11.72
CA SER A 111 8.86 -8.17 12.57
C SER A 111 9.74 -8.06 13.82
N LEU A 112 10.13 -9.19 14.43
CA LEU A 112 11.05 -9.20 15.57
C LEU A 112 12.45 -8.71 15.18
N LEU A 113 12.95 -9.15 14.02
CA LEU A 113 14.23 -8.67 13.47
C LEU A 113 14.20 -7.16 13.20
N LEU A 114 13.12 -6.66 12.61
CA LEU A 114 12.93 -5.22 12.38
C LEU A 114 12.85 -4.44 13.70
N SER A 115 12.18 -4.99 14.72
CA SER A 115 12.14 -4.39 16.05
C SER A 115 13.55 -4.29 16.67
N ALA A 116 14.35 -5.36 16.58
CA ALA A 116 15.72 -5.37 17.05
C ALA A 116 16.61 -4.40 16.24
N TYR A 117 16.46 -4.38 14.92
CA TYR A 117 17.19 -3.45 14.03
C TYR A 117 16.86 -1.99 14.35
N ALA A 118 15.62 -1.68 14.71
CA ALA A 118 15.21 -0.32 15.06
C ALA A 118 15.98 0.25 16.28
N LEU A 119 16.55 -0.60 17.13
CA LEU A 119 17.43 -0.16 18.23
C LEU A 119 18.76 0.40 17.74
N THR A 120 19.20 0.02 16.56
CA THR A 120 20.46 0.49 15.97
C THR A 120 20.32 1.80 15.20
N LEU A 121 19.07 2.26 14.96
CA LEU A 121 18.81 3.48 14.22
C LEU A 121 19.26 4.73 14.99
N PRO A 122 19.71 5.80 14.29
CA PRO A 122 20.07 7.06 14.91
C PRO A 122 18.92 7.63 15.75
N LYS A 123 19.27 8.28 16.85
CA LYS A 123 18.29 8.94 17.70
C LYS A 123 17.67 10.13 16.98
N ILE A 124 16.38 10.07 16.74
CA ILE A 124 15.64 11.13 16.06
C ILE A 124 15.08 12.08 17.12
N PRO A 125 15.40 13.38 17.08
CA PRO A 125 14.84 14.33 18.00
C PRO A 125 13.31 14.38 17.85
N VAL A 126 12.60 14.47 18.98
CA VAL A 126 11.15 14.69 19.00
C VAL A 126 10.91 16.08 18.40
N ALA A 127 10.02 16.18 17.41
CA ALA A 127 9.70 17.45 16.78
C ALA A 127 9.25 18.49 17.84
N GLU A 128 9.83 19.70 17.80
CA GLU A 128 9.42 20.78 18.69
C GLU A 128 7.95 21.12 18.47
N LYS A 129 7.24 21.36 19.56
CA LYS A 129 5.83 21.69 19.57
C LYS A 129 5.57 22.96 18.73
N LYS A 130 5.08 22.81 17.50
CA LYS A 130 4.38 23.92 16.85
C LYS A 130 3.08 24.19 17.60
N ALA A 131 2.90 25.46 17.97
CA ALA A 131 1.81 25.95 18.81
C ALA A 131 0.42 25.47 18.34
N THR A 132 -0.38 25.10 19.34
CA THR A 132 -1.86 25.04 19.37
C THR A 132 -2.61 24.96 18.04
N THR A 133 -2.56 23.82 17.36
CA THR A 133 -3.60 23.43 16.43
C THR A 133 -4.72 22.72 17.19
N SER A 134 -5.99 23.02 16.88
CA SER A 134 -7.14 22.36 17.49
C SER A 134 -7.05 20.82 17.33
N LEU A 135 -7.71 20.05 18.18
CA LEU A 135 -7.77 18.58 18.03
C LEU A 135 -8.34 18.18 16.67
N ALA A 136 -9.31 18.95 16.16
CA ALA A 136 -9.89 18.75 14.83
C ALA A 136 -8.84 18.91 13.72
N SER A 137 -8.02 19.95 13.79
CA SER A 137 -6.92 20.17 12.83
C SER A 137 -5.85 19.06 12.91
N LYS A 138 -5.51 18.60 14.13
CA LYS A 138 -4.58 17.47 14.32
C LYS A 138 -5.08 16.15 13.77
N LEU A 139 -6.39 15.95 13.76
CA LEU A 139 -7.06 14.79 13.17
C LEU A 139 -7.32 14.94 11.67
N GLY A 140 -7.00 16.10 11.08
CA GLY A 140 -7.24 16.36 9.66
C GLY A 140 -8.72 16.61 9.32
N LEU A 141 -9.57 16.83 10.33
CA LEU A 141 -11.01 17.02 10.14
C LEU A 141 -11.35 18.33 9.39
N ASP A 142 -10.43 19.29 9.37
CA ASP A 142 -10.59 20.53 8.61
C ASP A 142 -10.74 20.26 7.10
N ALA A 143 -10.21 19.16 6.60
CA ALA A 143 -10.33 18.77 5.19
C ALA A 143 -11.76 18.37 4.80
N PHE A 144 -12.64 18.01 5.76
CA PHE A 144 -14.03 17.67 5.45
C PHE A 144 -14.82 18.84 4.86
N VAL A 145 -14.36 20.09 5.06
CA VAL A 145 -14.95 21.27 4.40
C VAL A 145 -14.89 21.15 2.86
N LEU A 146 -13.93 20.39 2.32
CA LEU A 146 -13.77 20.20 0.88
C LEU A 146 -14.95 19.44 0.24
N PHE A 147 -15.71 18.65 1.00
CA PHE A 147 -16.93 18.01 0.51
C PHE A 147 -18.05 19.01 0.15
N LYS A 148 -17.97 20.26 0.62
CA LYS A 148 -18.90 21.32 0.20
C LYS A 148 -18.67 21.76 -1.25
N ASN A 149 -17.46 21.55 -1.78
CA ASN A 149 -17.16 21.79 -3.19
C ASN A 149 -17.52 20.53 -4.00
N PRO A 150 -18.50 20.59 -4.93
CA PRO A 150 -18.93 19.42 -5.70
C PRO A 150 -17.79 18.74 -6.48
N ARG A 151 -16.83 19.52 -6.99
CA ARG A 151 -15.68 19.00 -7.72
C ARG A 151 -14.78 18.14 -6.83
N MET A 152 -14.51 18.61 -5.61
CA MET A 152 -13.72 17.88 -4.63
C MET A 152 -14.48 16.67 -4.08
N ALA A 153 -15.78 16.80 -3.84
CA ALA A 153 -16.62 15.69 -3.39
C ALA A 153 -16.63 14.52 -4.40
N ILE A 154 -16.80 14.85 -5.70
CA ILE A 154 -16.73 13.86 -6.78
C ILE A 154 -15.33 13.21 -6.84
N PHE A 155 -14.27 14.01 -6.73
CA PHE A 155 -12.90 13.49 -6.70
C PHE A 155 -12.70 12.50 -5.56
N PHE A 156 -13.12 12.83 -4.33
CA PHE A 156 -12.99 11.92 -3.18
C PHE A 156 -13.87 10.67 -3.32
N LEU A 157 -15.04 10.78 -3.94
CA LEU A 157 -15.88 9.62 -4.26
C LEU A 157 -15.15 8.66 -5.22
N PHE A 158 -14.56 9.16 -6.29
CA PHE A 158 -13.77 8.34 -7.21
C PHE A 158 -12.51 7.77 -6.54
N ALA A 159 -11.85 8.53 -5.66
CA ALA A 159 -10.74 8.04 -4.87
C ALA A 159 -11.13 6.85 -4.00
N MET A 160 -12.29 6.93 -3.33
CA MET A 160 -12.86 5.82 -2.56
C MET A 160 -13.18 4.60 -3.44
N MET A 161 -13.84 4.81 -4.58
CA MET A 161 -14.17 3.71 -5.51
C MET A 161 -12.91 3.00 -6.02
N LEU A 162 -11.87 3.75 -6.37
CA LEU A 162 -10.60 3.17 -6.81
C LEU A 162 -9.87 2.43 -5.69
N GLY A 163 -9.98 2.93 -4.47
CA GLY A 163 -9.50 2.20 -3.29
C GLY A 163 -10.21 0.88 -3.09
N ALA A 164 -11.55 0.84 -3.30
CA ALA A 164 -12.32 -0.40 -3.26
C ALA A 164 -11.88 -1.39 -4.35
N VAL A 165 -11.73 -0.91 -5.58
CA VAL A 165 -11.25 -1.72 -6.72
C VAL A 165 -9.85 -2.27 -6.46
N LEU A 166 -8.93 -1.47 -5.91
CA LEU A 166 -7.60 -1.91 -5.49
C LEU A 166 -7.69 -3.03 -4.45
N GLN A 167 -8.53 -2.86 -3.44
CA GLN A 167 -8.66 -3.83 -2.36
C GLN A 167 -9.25 -5.16 -2.84
N ILE A 168 -10.24 -5.14 -3.74
CA ILE A 168 -10.77 -6.35 -4.38
C ILE A 168 -9.62 -7.15 -5.02
N THR A 169 -8.72 -6.49 -5.75
CA THR A 169 -7.58 -7.19 -6.35
C THR A 169 -6.62 -7.75 -5.29
N ASN A 170 -6.37 -7.01 -4.22
CA ASN A 170 -5.45 -7.43 -3.17
C ASN A 170 -5.98 -8.63 -2.37
N VAL A 171 -7.29 -8.66 -2.11
CA VAL A 171 -7.93 -9.75 -1.34
C VAL A 171 -8.20 -10.97 -2.21
N PHE A 172 -8.75 -10.76 -3.41
CA PHE A 172 -9.24 -11.87 -4.23
C PHE A 172 -8.28 -12.28 -5.35
N GLY A 173 -7.22 -11.53 -5.64
CA GLY A 173 -6.30 -11.84 -6.74
C GLY A 173 -5.61 -13.19 -6.60
N ASN A 174 -5.06 -13.50 -5.43
CA ASN A 174 -4.40 -14.79 -5.19
C ASN A 174 -5.41 -15.94 -5.12
N PRO A 175 -6.52 -15.88 -4.32
CA PRO A 175 -7.57 -16.90 -4.34
C PRO A 175 -8.14 -17.18 -5.74
N PHE A 176 -8.37 -16.14 -6.54
CA PHE A 176 -8.85 -16.28 -7.92
C PHE A 176 -7.92 -17.15 -8.78
N LEU A 177 -6.61 -16.94 -8.67
CA LEU A 177 -5.64 -17.73 -9.43
C LEU A 177 -5.57 -19.17 -8.93
N HIS A 178 -5.70 -19.41 -7.63
CA HIS A 178 -5.79 -20.75 -7.06
C HIS A 178 -7.06 -21.49 -7.47
N ASP A 179 -8.17 -20.80 -7.69
CA ASP A 179 -9.45 -21.41 -8.05
C ASP A 179 -9.41 -22.16 -9.40
N PHE A 180 -8.46 -21.83 -10.28
CA PHE A 180 -8.23 -22.60 -11.51
C PHE A 180 -7.80 -24.06 -11.23
N ALA A 181 -7.32 -24.39 -10.03
CA ALA A 181 -7.04 -25.75 -9.62
C ALA A 181 -8.27 -26.68 -9.63
N ARG A 182 -9.49 -26.11 -9.60
CA ARG A 182 -10.75 -26.87 -9.70
C ARG A 182 -10.91 -27.56 -11.06
N ASN A 183 -10.27 -27.03 -12.11
CA ASN A 183 -10.20 -27.69 -13.40
C ASN A 183 -8.93 -28.57 -13.43
N PRO A 184 -9.08 -29.92 -13.58
CA PRO A 184 -7.94 -30.84 -13.63
C PRO A 184 -6.90 -30.49 -14.70
N GLU A 185 -7.31 -29.89 -15.81
CA GLU A 185 -6.44 -29.44 -16.90
C GLU A 185 -5.47 -28.35 -16.44
N PHE A 186 -5.89 -27.51 -15.50
CA PHE A 186 -5.11 -26.35 -15.03
C PHE A 186 -4.46 -26.54 -13.67
N ALA A 187 -4.76 -27.62 -12.96
CA ALA A 187 -4.30 -27.88 -11.60
C ALA A 187 -2.76 -27.84 -11.46
N ASP A 188 -2.05 -28.28 -12.49
CA ASP A 188 -0.59 -28.29 -12.54
C ASP A 188 0.03 -27.07 -13.23
N SER A 189 -0.77 -26.09 -13.64
CA SER A 189 -0.30 -24.91 -14.34
C SER A 189 0.58 -24.00 -13.47
N PHE A 190 1.44 -23.21 -14.12
CA PHE A 190 2.25 -22.19 -13.44
C PHE A 190 1.40 -21.19 -12.66
N VAL A 191 0.24 -20.82 -13.17
CA VAL A 191 -0.68 -19.86 -12.55
C VAL A 191 -1.17 -20.34 -11.18
N VAL A 192 -1.49 -21.63 -11.08
CA VAL A 192 -1.97 -22.25 -9.84
C VAL A 192 -0.83 -22.53 -8.87
N LYS A 193 0.32 -23.00 -9.37
CA LYS A 193 1.48 -23.36 -8.53
C LYS A 193 2.19 -22.13 -7.95
N TYR A 194 2.22 -21.03 -8.70
CA TYR A 194 2.99 -19.84 -8.34
C TYR A 194 2.22 -18.53 -8.52
N PRO A 195 1.03 -18.37 -7.95
CA PRO A 195 0.20 -17.19 -8.17
C PRO A 195 0.87 -15.90 -7.68
N SER A 196 1.59 -15.93 -6.57
CA SER A 196 2.29 -14.75 -6.06
C SER A 196 3.44 -14.31 -6.97
N ILE A 197 4.09 -15.23 -7.69
CA ILE A 197 5.09 -14.86 -8.71
C ILE A 197 4.41 -14.14 -9.86
N LEU A 198 3.27 -14.64 -10.34
CA LEU A 198 2.50 -13.96 -11.38
C LEU A 198 2.04 -12.57 -10.91
N LEU A 199 1.49 -12.48 -9.70
CA LEU A 199 1.06 -11.19 -9.12
C LEU A 199 2.21 -10.20 -8.93
N SER A 200 3.45 -10.67 -8.72
CA SER A 200 4.63 -9.80 -8.58
C SER A 200 4.95 -9.01 -9.86
N VAL A 201 4.50 -9.49 -11.03
CA VAL A 201 4.61 -8.74 -12.30
C VAL A 201 3.90 -7.39 -12.20
N SER A 202 2.81 -7.30 -11.42
CA SER A 202 2.13 -6.03 -11.15
C SER A 202 3.05 -5.03 -10.44
N GLN A 203 3.85 -5.49 -9.48
CA GLN A 203 4.79 -4.64 -8.74
C GLN A 203 5.96 -4.18 -9.60
N MET A 204 6.44 -5.05 -10.51
CA MET A 204 7.46 -4.68 -11.48
C MET A 204 6.92 -3.64 -12.47
N ALA A 205 5.70 -3.81 -12.97
CA ALA A 205 5.03 -2.86 -13.84
C ALA A 205 4.82 -1.50 -13.15
N GLU A 206 4.42 -1.49 -11.87
CA GLU A 206 4.28 -0.30 -11.04
C GLU A 206 5.56 0.54 -11.07
N VAL A 207 6.73 -0.07 -10.79
CA VAL A 207 8.02 0.64 -10.84
C VAL A 207 8.27 1.26 -12.21
N GLY A 208 7.96 0.53 -13.29
CA GLY A 208 8.11 1.04 -14.65
C GLY A 208 7.19 2.22 -14.95
N PHE A 209 5.91 2.12 -14.59
CA PHE A 209 4.93 3.17 -14.86
C PHE A 209 5.14 4.43 -14.04
N ILE A 210 5.58 4.34 -12.78
CA ILE A 210 5.95 5.50 -11.95
C ILE A 210 6.93 6.42 -12.71
N LEU A 211 7.92 5.87 -13.39
CA LEU A 211 8.90 6.63 -14.13
C LEU A 211 8.32 7.37 -15.35
N THR A 212 7.18 6.91 -15.87
CA THR A 212 6.52 7.52 -17.03
C THR A 212 5.55 8.64 -16.64
N ILE A 213 5.11 8.72 -15.38
CA ILE A 213 4.09 9.67 -14.92
C ILE A 213 4.42 11.13 -15.25
N PRO A 214 5.66 11.63 -15.02
CA PRO A 214 5.99 13.03 -15.34
C PRO A 214 5.77 13.34 -16.83
N PHE A 215 6.07 12.40 -17.72
CA PHE A 215 5.81 12.56 -19.16
C PHE A 215 4.30 12.66 -19.44
N PHE A 216 3.50 11.73 -18.88
CA PHE A 216 2.06 11.71 -19.10
C PHE A 216 1.36 12.93 -18.52
N LEU A 217 1.73 13.37 -17.30
CA LEU A 217 1.20 14.58 -16.69
C LEU A 217 1.50 15.84 -17.50
N LYS A 218 2.73 15.97 -17.98
CA LYS A 218 3.14 17.10 -18.81
C LYS A 218 2.45 17.12 -20.17
N ARG A 219 2.23 15.95 -20.76
CA ARG A 219 1.67 15.82 -22.13
C ARG A 219 0.15 15.91 -22.16
N PHE A 220 -0.53 15.29 -21.20
CA PHE A 220 -1.98 15.06 -21.24
C PHE A 220 -2.73 15.78 -20.11
N GLY A 221 -2.03 16.24 -19.09
CA GLY A 221 -2.62 16.88 -17.91
C GLY A 221 -3.25 15.91 -16.93
N ILE A 222 -3.50 16.40 -15.71
CA ILE A 222 -3.95 15.59 -14.55
C ILE A 222 -5.25 14.84 -14.85
N LYS A 223 -6.27 15.53 -15.39
CA LYS A 223 -7.59 14.93 -15.66
C LYS A 223 -7.50 13.73 -16.60
N THR A 224 -6.75 13.87 -17.69
CA THR A 224 -6.61 12.80 -18.69
C THR A 224 -5.85 11.60 -18.11
N VAL A 225 -4.81 11.85 -17.35
CA VAL A 225 -4.02 10.78 -16.70
C VAL A 225 -4.87 10.02 -15.67
N MET A 226 -5.71 10.70 -14.90
CA MET A 226 -6.67 10.04 -14.01
C MET A 226 -7.71 9.19 -14.77
N LEU A 227 -8.21 9.69 -15.92
CA LEU A 227 -9.11 8.92 -16.78
C LEU A 227 -8.42 7.70 -17.39
N MET A 228 -7.16 7.82 -17.81
CA MET A 228 -6.36 6.68 -18.27
C MET A 228 -6.25 5.59 -17.19
N SER A 229 -6.06 5.98 -15.93
CA SER A 229 -6.08 5.04 -14.80
C SER A 229 -7.43 4.29 -14.69
N MET A 230 -8.55 4.99 -14.82
CA MET A 230 -9.87 4.36 -14.74
C MET A 230 -10.09 3.35 -15.87
N VAL A 231 -9.67 3.70 -17.10
CA VAL A 231 -9.69 2.77 -18.24
C VAL A 231 -8.79 1.58 -17.98
N ALA A 232 -7.59 1.81 -17.43
CA ALA A 232 -6.65 0.75 -17.09
C ALA A 232 -7.24 -0.22 -16.04
N TRP A 233 -7.96 0.27 -15.02
CA TRP A 233 -8.68 -0.59 -14.07
C TRP A 233 -9.76 -1.43 -14.77
N THR A 234 -10.53 -0.85 -15.67
CA THR A 234 -11.55 -1.58 -16.46
C THR A 234 -10.90 -2.69 -17.28
N LEU A 235 -9.80 -2.38 -17.98
CA LEU A 235 -9.03 -3.36 -18.75
C LEU A 235 -8.45 -4.46 -17.88
N ARG A 236 -7.92 -4.11 -16.69
CA ARG A 236 -7.37 -5.09 -15.75
C ARG A 236 -8.40 -6.15 -15.38
N PHE A 237 -9.61 -5.73 -14.97
CA PHE A 237 -10.66 -6.69 -14.60
C PHE A 237 -11.20 -7.43 -15.82
N GLY A 238 -11.28 -6.79 -16.99
CA GLY A 238 -11.62 -7.46 -18.24
C GLY A 238 -10.62 -8.58 -18.57
N PHE A 239 -9.33 -8.31 -18.43
CA PHE A 239 -8.28 -9.32 -18.65
C PHE A 239 -8.32 -10.44 -17.60
N PHE A 240 -8.66 -10.14 -16.35
CA PHE A 240 -8.89 -11.18 -15.34
C PHE A 240 -10.12 -12.03 -15.68
N ALA A 241 -11.21 -11.42 -16.14
CA ALA A 241 -12.46 -12.11 -16.41
C ALA A 241 -12.37 -13.11 -17.58
N TYR A 242 -11.52 -12.82 -18.57
CA TYR A 242 -11.30 -13.66 -19.74
C TYR A 242 -9.96 -14.41 -19.73
N GLY A 243 -9.12 -14.15 -18.74
CA GLY A 243 -7.83 -14.82 -18.56
C GLY A 243 -7.98 -16.17 -17.87
N ASP A 244 -7.23 -17.15 -18.31
CA ASP A 244 -7.14 -18.48 -17.73
C ASP A 244 -5.70 -19.05 -17.91
N PRO A 245 -5.36 -20.22 -17.35
CA PRO A 245 -4.04 -20.80 -17.52
C PRO A 245 -3.72 -21.37 -18.91
N SER A 246 -4.65 -21.32 -19.89
CA SER A 246 -4.36 -21.66 -21.28
C SER A 246 -3.35 -20.69 -21.91
N THR A 247 -2.76 -21.05 -23.04
CA THR A 247 -1.75 -20.21 -23.71
C THR A 247 -2.25 -18.80 -24.00
N THR A 248 -3.49 -18.64 -24.50
CA THR A 248 -4.08 -17.34 -24.81
C THR A 248 -4.53 -16.62 -23.54
N GLY A 249 -5.18 -17.34 -22.62
CA GLY A 249 -5.66 -16.80 -21.37
C GLY A 249 -4.53 -16.33 -20.46
N PHE A 250 -3.38 -17.01 -20.47
CA PHE A 250 -2.18 -16.61 -19.73
C PHE A 250 -1.65 -15.24 -20.16
N ILE A 251 -1.70 -14.95 -21.48
CA ILE A 251 -1.32 -13.62 -21.99
C ILE A 251 -2.26 -12.55 -21.41
N LEU A 252 -3.56 -12.82 -21.32
CA LEU A 252 -4.52 -11.89 -20.71
C LEU A 252 -4.22 -11.68 -19.22
N LEU A 253 -3.91 -12.73 -18.47
CA LEU A 253 -3.49 -12.62 -17.08
C LEU A 253 -2.23 -11.74 -16.95
N LEU A 254 -1.21 -11.95 -17.79
CA LEU A 254 0.00 -11.12 -17.80
C LEU A 254 -0.32 -9.66 -18.14
N LEU A 255 -1.15 -9.40 -19.13
CA LEU A 255 -1.59 -8.04 -19.49
C LEU A 255 -2.32 -7.38 -18.33
N SER A 256 -3.15 -8.12 -17.60
CA SER A 256 -3.80 -7.65 -16.37
C SER A 256 -2.77 -7.18 -15.34
N MET A 257 -1.69 -7.96 -15.13
CA MET A 257 -0.62 -7.59 -14.19
C MET A 257 0.14 -6.34 -14.65
N ILE A 258 0.46 -6.25 -15.94
CA ILE A 258 1.19 -5.08 -16.49
C ILE A 258 0.36 -3.81 -16.40
N VAL A 259 -0.92 -3.86 -16.77
CA VAL A 259 -1.82 -2.69 -16.74
C VAL A 259 -2.05 -2.16 -15.32
N TYR A 260 -1.82 -2.97 -14.30
CA TYR A 260 -1.93 -2.55 -12.90
C TYR A 260 -1.08 -1.32 -12.56
N GLY A 261 0.17 -1.27 -13.03
CA GLY A 261 1.04 -0.12 -12.76
C GLY A 261 0.44 1.19 -13.27
N CYS A 262 -0.11 1.18 -14.50
CA CYS A 262 -0.85 2.33 -15.03
C CYS A 262 -2.13 2.60 -14.21
N ALA A 263 -2.89 1.56 -13.86
CA ALA A 263 -4.15 1.68 -13.17
C ALA A 263 -4.00 2.32 -11.78
N PHE A 264 -3.01 1.88 -11.00
CA PHE A 264 -2.81 2.34 -9.64
C PHE A 264 -2.09 3.69 -9.57
N ASP A 265 -0.91 3.78 -10.18
CA ASP A 265 -0.03 4.94 -10.00
C ASP A 265 -0.54 6.20 -10.69
N PHE A 266 -1.14 6.07 -11.87
CA PHE A 266 -1.66 7.22 -12.60
C PHE A 266 -2.73 7.95 -11.81
N PHE A 267 -3.60 7.25 -11.08
CA PHE A 267 -4.57 7.91 -10.24
C PHE A 267 -3.96 8.41 -8.93
N ASN A 268 -3.18 7.58 -8.26
CA ASN A 268 -2.67 7.88 -6.93
C ASN A 268 -1.76 9.12 -6.94
N ILE A 269 -0.83 9.18 -7.89
CA ILE A 269 0.10 10.31 -8.02
C ILE A 269 -0.61 11.53 -8.61
N SER A 270 -1.42 11.37 -9.66
CA SER A 270 -2.18 12.50 -10.23
C SER A 270 -3.20 13.06 -9.26
N GLY A 271 -3.84 12.22 -8.45
CA GLY A 271 -4.77 12.63 -7.40
C GLY A 271 -4.08 13.44 -6.30
N SER A 272 -2.89 13.00 -5.88
CA SER A 272 -2.07 13.77 -4.94
C SER A 272 -1.66 15.14 -5.50
N VAL A 273 -1.24 15.20 -6.78
CA VAL A 273 -0.91 16.45 -7.47
C VAL A 273 -2.15 17.34 -7.62
N PHE A 274 -3.32 16.75 -7.91
CA PHE A 274 -4.58 17.48 -7.98
C PHE A 274 -4.93 18.15 -6.65
N VAL A 275 -4.85 17.41 -5.54
CA VAL A 275 -5.07 17.98 -4.20
C VAL A 275 -4.07 19.12 -3.90
N GLU A 276 -2.80 18.94 -4.29
CA GLU A 276 -1.75 19.93 -4.09
C GLU A 276 -2.06 21.26 -4.81
N GLN A 277 -2.67 21.19 -6.00
CA GLN A 277 -2.98 22.36 -6.83
C GLN A 277 -4.32 23.02 -6.49
N GLU A 278 -5.33 22.25 -6.08
CA GLU A 278 -6.70 22.75 -5.88
C GLU A 278 -6.98 23.22 -4.45
N VAL A 279 -6.13 22.84 -3.48
CA VAL A 279 -6.39 23.06 -2.06
C VAL A 279 -5.45 24.10 -1.48
N ASP A 280 -6.01 25.01 -0.68
CA ASP A 280 -5.24 26.04 0.05
C ASP A 280 -4.14 25.41 0.91
N SER A 281 -2.99 26.07 0.96
CA SER A 281 -1.80 25.62 1.71
C SER A 281 -2.10 25.36 3.19
N SER A 282 -3.06 26.08 3.79
CA SER A 282 -3.44 25.96 5.20
C SER A 282 -4.03 24.61 5.59
N ILE A 283 -4.76 23.95 4.67
CA ILE A 283 -5.42 22.64 4.91
C ILE A 283 -4.92 21.54 3.98
N ARG A 284 -3.91 21.82 3.19
CA ARG A 284 -3.37 20.90 2.15
C ARG A 284 -2.91 19.57 2.73
N ALA A 285 -2.17 19.58 3.84
CA ALA A 285 -1.72 18.34 4.49
C ALA A 285 -2.90 17.49 4.98
N SER A 286 -3.95 18.15 5.52
CA SER A 286 -5.19 17.47 5.94
C SER A 286 -5.94 16.90 4.74
N ALA A 287 -5.96 17.62 3.60
CA ALA A 287 -6.59 17.16 2.36
C ALA A 287 -5.86 15.95 1.75
N GLN A 288 -4.53 15.93 1.77
CA GLN A 288 -3.74 14.76 1.38
C GLN A 288 -4.03 13.56 2.30
N GLY A 289 -4.12 13.81 3.62
CA GLY A 289 -4.52 12.78 4.58
C GLY A 289 -5.92 12.24 4.30
N LEU A 290 -6.88 13.11 3.97
CA LEU A 290 -8.25 12.73 3.59
C LEU A 290 -8.24 11.89 2.30
N PHE A 291 -7.47 12.31 1.28
CA PHE A 291 -7.31 11.54 0.04
C PHE A 291 -6.80 10.11 0.31
N MET A 292 -5.74 9.98 1.10
CA MET A 292 -5.21 8.66 1.50
C MET A 292 -6.22 7.86 2.32
N THR A 293 -7.01 8.51 3.18
CA THR A 293 -8.07 7.86 3.95
C THR A 293 -9.20 7.37 3.04
N MET A 294 -9.58 8.14 2.02
CA MET A 294 -10.60 7.71 1.05
C MET A 294 -10.13 6.52 0.22
N VAL A 295 -8.87 6.50 -0.22
CA VAL A 295 -8.31 5.38 -1.00
C VAL A 295 -8.04 4.16 -0.11
N ASN A 296 -7.18 4.29 0.90
CA ASN A 296 -6.64 3.15 1.65
C ASN A 296 -7.42 2.83 2.95
N GLY A 297 -8.34 3.69 3.35
CA GLY A 297 -9.22 3.47 4.50
C GLY A 297 -10.61 3.07 4.05
N VAL A 298 -11.45 4.06 3.71
CA VAL A 298 -12.87 3.82 3.38
C VAL A 298 -13.00 2.97 2.12
N GLY A 299 -12.20 3.26 1.07
CA GLY A 299 -12.20 2.48 -0.16
C GLY A 299 -11.78 1.04 0.08
N ALA A 300 -10.71 0.81 0.83
CA ALA A 300 -10.27 -0.53 1.18
C ALA A 300 -11.34 -1.30 1.99
N TRP A 301 -12.02 -0.64 2.94
CA TRP A 301 -13.11 -1.24 3.70
C TRP A 301 -14.31 -1.62 2.82
N VAL A 302 -14.67 -0.78 1.85
CA VAL A 302 -15.77 -1.09 0.91
C VAL A 302 -15.41 -2.23 -0.04
N GLY A 303 -14.11 -2.41 -0.38
CA GLY A 303 -13.61 -3.43 -1.31
C GLY A 303 -13.26 -4.78 -0.66
N SER A 304 -13.29 -4.88 0.67
CA SER A 304 -13.02 -6.12 1.42
C SER A 304 -14.31 -6.81 1.85
#